data_9640cc41823ba3d737f040f0aafca8b8
#
_entry.id   9640cc41823ba3d737f040f0aafca8b8
#
_cell.length_a   1.000
_cell.length_b   1.000
_cell.length_c   1.000
_cell.angle_alpha   90.00
_cell.angle_beta   90.00
_cell.angle_gamma   90.00
#
_symmetry.space_group_name_H-M   'P 1'
#
loop_
_entity.id
_entity.type
_entity.pdbx_description
1 polymer ?
#
loop_
_entity_poly.entity_id
_entity_poly.type
_entity_poly.pdbx_seq_one_letter_code
_entity_poly.pdbx_strand_id
1 'polypeptide(L)'
;MKRPFNFGPGPAQLPEQVLKRISSDCANWKNSGMAVAELPHRGKLFQEIIDETKLIIMSLLELPNNFEVLFMQGGARGQNAIIPMNLLHDNKKCDYVVTGFWSKMSASEAEKFGDVWIVNRASNVGLQSIQSLSEWNVRADSAYIHLCTNETVDGVEFREIPNLTLIGRGNVPLIVDASSNLFTRKLSLDNVGLIYAGAQKNIGIAGLTLIILNKKIFDVESRQCSKICPSVFSYRNVLLSNSCYNTPPTLAILTTKLMLEWIKDKGGIDTIGKENEEKAKAMYDFIDESKIFSNDVQDTCRSLVNIKFYIKQPGLESIFLKGAEKRGLINLKGHPSVGGLRASLYNSMPMEGVLRLLEWMSLFEKRHYYET
;
A
#
# COMPACT_ATOMS: atom_id res chain seq x y z
N MET A 1 24.34 -10.04 16.51
CA MET A 1 23.39 -9.01 16.97
C MET A 1 21.99 -9.47 16.57
N LYS A 2 20.99 -9.47 17.48
CA LYS A 2 19.60 -9.85 17.12
C LYS A 2 19.02 -8.74 16.21
N ARG A 3 18.33 -9.11 15.14
CA ARG A 3 17.72 -8.16 14.21
C ARG A 3 16.64 -7.34 14.92
N PRO A 4 16.61 -5.99 14.79
CA PRO A 4 15.57 -5.17 15.39
C PRO A 4 14.22 -5.37 14.68
N PHE A 5 13.12 -5.11 15.39
CA PHE A 5 11.78 -5.01 14.83
C PHE A 5 11.59 -3.62 14.24
N ASN A 6 11.41 -3.55 12.92
CA ASN A 6 11.26 -2.30 12.18
C ASN A 6 9.77 -1.98 11.95
N PHE A 7 9.24 -1.01 12.67
CA PHE A 7 7.86 -0.50 12.55
C PHE A 7 7.71 0.63 11.53
N GLY A 8 8.73 0.84 10.68
CA GLY A 8 8.72 1.90 9.69
C GLY A 8 7.61 1.73 8.64
N PRO A 9 7.06 2.85 8.12
CA PRO A 9 5.96 2.84 7.15
C PRO A 9 6.37 2.50 5.72
N GLY A 10 7.67 2.39 5.48
CA GLY A 10 8.29 2.09 4.19
C GLY A 10 9.56 2.92 3.95
N PRO A 11 10.65 2.29 3.48
CA PRO A 11 10.79 0.85 3.25
C PRO A 11 10.54 0.02 4.50
N ALA A 12 9.73 -1.03 4.34
CA ALA A 12 9.32 -1.88 5.45
C ALA A 12 10.32 -3.03 5.70
N GLN A 13 10.13 -3.70 6.83
CA GLN A 13 10.85 -4.93 7.13
C GLN A 13 10.51 -6.01 6.09
N LEU A 14 11.52 -6.78 5.64
CA LEU A 14 11.31 -7.99 4.84
C LEU A 14 11.39 -9.24 5.76
N PRO A 15 10.69 -10.33 5.45
CA PRO A 15 10.88 -11.60 6.15
C PRO A 15 12.32 -12.09 6.05
N GLU A 16 12.83 -12.71 7.10
CA GLU A 16 14.21 -13.20 7.11
C GLU A 16 14.45 -14.29 6.04
N GLN A 17 13.43 -15.12 5.80
CA GLN A 17 13.47 -16.14 4.75
C GLN A 17 13.64 -15.52 3.36
N VAL A 18 12.93 -14.40 3.09
CA VAL A 18 13.05 -13.65 1.83
C VAL A 18 14.45 -13.04 1.70
N LEU A 19 14.99 -12.45 2.77
CA LEU A 19 16.34 -11.89 2.75
C LEU A 19 17.41 -12.96 2.47
N LYS A 20 17.29 -14.16 3.06
CA LYS A 20 18.20 -15.29 2.79
C LYS A 20 18.12 -15.70 1.32
N ARG A 21 16.93 -15.79 0.76
CA ARG A 21 16.74 -16.12 -0.67
C ARG A 21 17.27 -15.02 -1.59
N ILE A 22 17.05 -13.75 -1.28
CA ILE A 22 17.66 -12.67 -2.05
C ILE A 22 19.18 -12.80 -2.07
N SER A 23 19.79 -13.09 -0.92
CA SER A 23 21.25 -13.24 -0.83
C SER A 23 21.78 -14.41 -1.65
N SER A 24 21.09 -15.56 -1.68
CA SER A 24 21.50 -16.73 -2.48
C SER A 24 21.23 -16.55 -3.96
N ASP A 25 20.03 -16.08 -4.30
CA ASP A 25 19.53 -16.07 -5.70
C ASP A 25 20.05 -14.85 -6.47
N CYS A 26 20.46 -13.78 -5.75
CA CYS A 26 20.94 -12.55 -6.37
C CYS A 26 22.26 -12.74 -7.12
N ALA A 27 23.18 -13.57 -6.59
CA ALA A 27 24.52 -13.74 -7.16
C ALA A 27 24.57 -14.76 -8.30
N ASN A 28 23.70 -15.76 -8.31
CA ASN A 28 23.71 -16.83 -9.32
C ASN A 28 22.30 -17.40 -9.51
N TRP A 29 21.50 -16.75 -10.36
CA TRP A 29 20.13 -17.14 -10.62
C TRP A 29 20.02 -18.51 -11.30
N LYS A 30 19.38 -19.48 -10.63
CA LYS A 30 19.13 -20.84 -11.17
C LYS A 30 20.40 -21.49 -11.78
N ASN A 31 21.58 -21.26 -11.20
CA ASN A 31 22.87 -21.75 -11.71
C ASN A 31 23.23 -21.26 -13.12
N SER A 32 22.74 -20.12 -13.52
CA SER A 32 23.03 -19.51 -14.83
C SER A 32 24.44 -18.90 -14.94
N GLY A 33 25.15 -18.77 -13.81
CA GLY A 33 26.41 -18.04 -13.72
C GLY A 33 26.25 -16.52 -13.72
N MET A 34 25.00 -16.00 -13.74
CA MET A 34 24.71 -14.56 -13.74
C MET A 34 23.89 -14.15 -12.51
N ALA A 35 24.17 -12.96 -11.99
CA ALA A 35 23.33 -12.32 -11.03
C ALA A 35 22.00 -11.86 -11.65
N VAL A 36 20.90 -11.82 -10.87
CA VAL A 36 19.62 -11.32 -11.40
C VAL A 36 19.72 -9.88 -11.90
N ALA A 37 20.57 -9.07 -11.26
CA ALA A 37 20.83 -7.70 -11.70
C ALA A 37 21.48 -7.58 -13.08
N GLU A 38 22.13 -8.64 -13.56
CA GLU A 38 22.84 -8.72 -14.85
C GLU A 38 22.03 -9.41 -15.94
N LEU A 39 20.88 -10.04 -15.59
CA LEU A 39 20.05 -10.74 -16.58
C LEU A 39 19.51 -9.78 -17.63
N PRO A 40 19.68 -10.10 -18.93
CA PRO A 40 19.02 -9.34 -19.99
C PRO A 40 17.51 -9.35 -19.79
N HIS A 41 16.90 -8.18 -19.60
CA HIS A 41 15.49 -8.07 -19.23
C HIS A 41 14.50 -8.60 -20.29
N ARG A 42 14.95 -8.75 -21.56
CA ARG A 42 14.21 -9.43 -22.64
C ARG A 42 14.63 -10.89 -22.84
N GLY A 43 15.62 -11.36 -22.07
CA GLY A 43 16.08 -12.73 -22.12
C GLY A 43 15.12 -13.67 -21.38
N LYS A 44 15.12 -14.94 -21.77
CA LYS A 44 14.22 -15.99 -21.27
C LYS A 44 14.19 -16.07 -19.74
N LEU A 45 15.36 -16.09 -19.09
CA LEU A 45 15.46 -16.23 -17.63
C LEU A 45 14.75 -15.10 -16.86
N PHE A 46 14.85 -13.86 -17.35
CA PHE A 46 14.17 -12.75 -16.69
C PHE A 46 12.68 -12.69 -17.03
N GLN A 47 12.30 -13.04 -18.26
CA GLN A 47 10.88 -13.14 -18.62
C GLN A 47 10.17 -14.20 -17.79
N GLU A 48 10.81 -15.34 -17.48
CA GLU A 48 10.28 -16.34 -16.55
C GLU A 48 10.02 -15.73 -15.15
N ILE A 49 10.89 -14.86 -14.64
CA ILE A 49 10.66 -14.17 -13.36
C ILE A 49 9.40 -13.31 -13.42
N ILE A 50 9.24 -12.53 -14.50
CA ILE A 50 8.05 -11.68 -14.70
C ILE A 50 6.78 -12.54 -14.76
N ASP A 51 6.78 -13.56 -15.61
CA ASP A 51 5.58 -14.38 -15.86
C ASP A 51 5.17 -15.16 -14.62
N GLU A 52 6.13 -15.79 -13.93
CA GLU A 52 5.89 -16.49 -12.65
C GLU A 52 5.34 -15.51 -11.60
N THR A 53 5.89 -14.29 -11.52
CA THR A 53 5.41 -13.27 -10.56
C THR A 53 3.98 -12.85 -10.86
N LYS A 54 3.64 -12.61 -12.14
CA LYS A 54 2.27 -12.29 -12.57
C LYS A 54 1.29 -13.43 -12.21
N LEU A 55 1.67 -14.67 -12.48
CA LEU A 55 0.83 -15.84 -12.16
C LEU A 55 0.56 -15.95 -10.65
N ILE A 56 1.56 -15.71 -9.81
CA ILE A 56 1.38 -15.73 -8.35
C ILE A 56 0.43 -14.62 -7.92
N ILE A 57 0.57 -13.40 -8.46
CA ILE A 57 -0.32 -12.26 -8.18
C ILE A 57 -1.76 -12.59 -8.57
N MET A 58 -1.96 -13.08 -9.80
CA MET A 58 -3.28 -13.46 -10.31
C MET A 58 -3.93 -14.53 -9.42
N SER A 59 -3.15 -15.54 -9.00
CA SER A 59 -3.63 -16.60 -8.13
C SER A 59 -3.97 -16.13 -6.72
N LEU A 60 -3.09 -15.33 -6.08
CA LEU A 60 -3.30 -14.86 -4.71
C LEU A 60 -4.48 -13.90 -4.59
N LEU A 61 -4.71 -13.07 -5.59
CA LEU A 61 -5.81 -12.10 -5.63
C LEU A 61 -7.07 -12.64 -6.32
N GLU A 62 -7.03 -13.89 -6.81
CA GLU A 62 -8.14 -14.51 -7.56
C GLU A 62 -8.62 -13.61 -8.73
N LEU A 63 -7.65 -13.00 -9.46
CA LEU A 63 -7.97 -12.03 -10.51
C LEU A 63 -8.70 -12.70 -11.70
N PRO A 64 -9.82 -12.13 -12.15
CA PRO A 64 -10.45 -12.54 -13.40
C PRO A 64 -9.55 -12.31 -14.63
N ASN A 65 -9.78 -13.06 -15.72
CA ASN A 65 -8.97 -13.00 -16.95
C ASN A 65 -8.96 -11.64 -17.67
N ASN A 66 -9.84 -10.75 -17.31
CA ASN A 66 -9.85 -9.37 -17.84
C ASN A 66 -8.91 -8.42 -17.11
N PHE A 67 -8.26 -8.88 -16.03
CA PHE A 67 -7.21 -8.11 -15.38
C PHE A 67 -5.84 -8.48 -15.92
N GLU A 68 -4.95 -7.51 -15.95
CA GLU A 68 -3.55 -7.64 -16.36
C GLU A 68 -2.64 -7.05 -15.28
N VAL A 69 -1.50 -7.69 -15.07
CA VAL A 69 -0.49 -7.26 -14.10
C VAL A 69 0.67 -6.58 -14.82
N LEU A 70 0.99 -5.34 -14.41
CA LEU A 70 2.12 -4.59 -14.98
C LEU A 70 3.10 -4.21 -13.87
N PHE A 71 4.37 -4.19 -14.22
CA PHE A 71 5.46 -3.70 -13.37
C PHE A 71 6.00 -2.38 -13.95
N MET A 72 5.94 -1.32 -13.13
CA MET A 72 6.42 0.01 -13.52
C MET A 72 7.46 0.53 -12.53
N GLN A 73 8.29 1.45 -12.98
CA GLN A 73 9.25 2.15 -12.14
C GLN A 73 8.60 3.37 -11.45
N GLY A 74 9.24 3.92 -10.43
CA GLY A 74 8.93 5.22 -9.86
C GLY A 74 8.13 5.22 -8.56
N GLY A 75 7.66 4.07 -8.06
CA GLY A 75 6.84 3.96 -6.85
C GLY A 75 5.42 4.53 -7.01
N ALA A 76 4.58 4.34 -5.99
CA ALA A 76 3.17 4.76 -6.01
C ALA A 76 2.99 6.27 -6.26
N ARG A 77 3.90 7.10 -5.78
CA ARG A 77 3.83 8.56 -5.97
C ARG A 77 3.89 8.97 -7.45
N GLY A 78 4.63 8.20 -8.28
CA GLY A 78 4.64 8.42 -9.72
C GLY A 78 3.27 8.21 -10.36
N GLN A 79 2.46 7.29 -9.80
CA GLN A 79 1.12 7.01 -10.33
C GLN A 79 0.15 8.18 -10.18
N ASN A 80 0.35 9.08 -9.22
CA ASN A 80 -0.48 10.27 -9.07
C ASN A 80 -0.47 11.15 -10.34
N ALA A 81 0.64 11.16 -11.09
CA ALA A 81 0.73 11.84 -12.39
C ALA A 81 0.45 10.89 -13.57
N ILE A 82 0.93 9.64 -13.49
CA ILE A 82 0.83 8.67 -14.60
C ILE A 82 -0.64 8.30 -14.87
N ILE A 83 -1.46 8.12 -13.83
CA ILE A 83 -2.89 7.81 -13.95
C ILE A 83 -3.63 8.88 -14.77
N PRO A 84 -3.62 10.16 -14.39
CA PRO A 84 -4.30 11.17 -15.19
C PRO A 84 -3.71 11.32 -16.60
N MET A 85 -2.40 11.18 -16.80
CA MET A 85 -1.79 11.18 -18.14
C MET A 85 -2.29 10.04 -19.05
N ASN A 86 -2.66 8.89 -18.47
CA ASN A 86 -3.16 7.74 -19.24
C ASN A 86 -4.68 7.73 -19.37
N LEU A 87 -5.43 8.29 -18.42
CA LEU A 87 -6.88 8.12 -18.34
C LEU A 87 -7.67 9.38 -18.66
N LEU A 88 -7.10 10.58 -18.52
CA LEU A 88 -7.74 11.83 -18.88
C LEU A 88 -7.41 12.21 -20.33
N HIS A 89 -8.33 11.92 -21.23
CA HIS A 89 -8.24 12.29 -22.65
C HIS A 89 -9.06 13.56 -22.93
N ASP A 90 -10.15 13.41 -23.66
CA ASP A 90 -11.07 14.50 -23.99
C ASP A 90 -11.92 14.90 -22.77
N ASN A 91 -12.34 13.92 -21.98
CA ASN A 91 -12.97 14.14 -20.69
C ASN A 91 -11.89 14.33 -19.61
N LYS A 92 -11.71 15.57 -19.20
CA LYS A 92 -10.71 15.94 -18.19
C LYS A 92 -11.23 15.92 -16.74
N LYS A 93 -12.42 15.34 -16.49
CA LYS A 93 -13.02 15.27 -15.16
C LYS A 93 -12.61 14.00 -14.45
N CYS A 94 -12.16 14.12 -13.21
CA CYS A 94 -11.87 12.98 -12.34
C CYS A 94 -12.26 13.31 -10.90
N ASP A 95 -12.71 12.29 -10.19
CA ASP A 95 -13.20 12.41 -8.83
C ASP A 95 -12.22 11.76 -7.84
N TYR A 96 -12.10 12.35 -6.66
CA TYR A 96 -11.19 11.87 -5.63
C TYR A 96 -11.89 11.76 -4.28
N VAL A 97 -11.68 10.62 -3.60
CA VAL A 97 -12.08 10.43 -2.21
C VAL A 97 -10.87 10.76 -1.33
N VAL A 98 -10.98 11.83 -0.56
CA VAL A 98 -9.88 12.31 0.29
C VAL A 98 -10.17 11.92 1.74
N THR A 99 -9.41 10.94 2.24
CA THR A 99 -9.52 10.41 3.61
C THR A 99 -8.27 10.65 4.46
N GLY A 100 -7.21 11.20 3.86
CA GLY A 100 -5.98 11.47 4.56
C GLY A 100 -4.91 12.13 3.69
N PHE A 101 -3.67 12.00 4.13
CA PHE A 101 -2.52 12.66 3.50
C PHE A 101 -2.28 12.20 2.06
N TRP A 102 -2.33 10.88 1.80
CA TRP A 102 -1.97 10.34 0.48
C TRP A 102 -3.03 10.59 -0.56
N SER A 103 -4.29 10.38 -0.23
CA SER A 103 -5.40 10.72 -1.14
C SER A 103 -5.44 12.21 -1.48
N LYS A 104 -5.16 13.10 -0.51
CA LYS A 104 -5.03 14.53 -0.75
C LYS A 104 -3.88 14.85 -1.72
N MET A 105 -2.71 14.24 -1.53
CA MET A 105 -1.57 14.42 -2.44
C MET A 105 -1.85 13.92 -3.85
N SER A 106 -2.59 12.81 -3.98
CA SER A 106 -3.02 12.27 -5.28
C SER A 106 -3.96 13.22 -5.99
N ALA A 107 -4.95 13.77 -5.29
CA ALA A 107 -5.88 14.75 -5.84
C ALA A 107 -5.15 16.02 -6.31
N SER A 108 -4.28 16.56 -5.47
CA SER A 108 -3.50 17.77 -5.81
C SER A 108 -2.56 17.59 -7.00
N GLU A 109 -2.01 16.39 -7.21
CA GLU A 109 -1.20 16.11 -8.40
C GLU A 109 -2.08 16.05 -9.67
N ALA A 110 -3.27 15.44 -9.57
CA ALA A 110 -4.20 15.31 -10.70
C ALA A 110 -4.76 16.66 -11.19
N GLU A 111 -4.87 17.67 -10.32
CA GLU A 111 -5.28 19.05 -10.68
C GLU A 111 -4.44 19.67 -11.81
N LYS A 112 -3.21 19.20 -11.99
CA LYS A 112 -2.32 19.63 -13.08
C LYS A 112 -2.77 19.13 -14.46
N PHE A 113 -3.64 18.10 -14.50
CA PHE A 113 -4.02 17.39 -15.72
C PHE A 113 -5.49 17.55 -16.06
N GLY A 114 -6.37 17.86 -15.08
CA GLY A 114 -7.78 17.97 -15.31
C GLY A 114 -8.56 18.61 -14.19
N ASP A 115 -9.89 18.58 -14.32
CA ASP A 115 -10.85 19.09 -13.35
C ASP A 115 -11.09 18.02 -12.27
N VAL A 116 -10.53 18.27 -11.10
CA VAL A 116 -10.62 17.38 -9.93
C VAL A 116 -11.80 17.77 -9.04
N TRP A 117 -12.65 16.80 -8.72
CA TRP A 117 -13.74 16.95 -7.77
C TRP A 117 -13.51 16.09 -6.54
N ILE A 118 -13.60 16.70 -5.35
CA ILE A 118 -13.54 15.94 -4.09
C ILE A 118 -14.95 15.52 -3.70
N VAL A 119 -15.20 14.21 -3.72
CA VAL A 119 -16.56 13.63 -3.55
C VAL A 119 -17.02 13.59 -2.11
N ASN A 120 -16.09 13.56 -1.16
CA ASN A 120 -16.36 13.54 0.27
C ASN A 120 -15.92 14.87 0.89
N ARG A 121 -16.77 15.42 1.74
CA ARG A 121 -16.36 16.58 2.55
C ARG A 121 -15.62 16.09 3.78
N ALA A 122 -14.43 16.63 4.06
CA ALA A 122 -13.74 16.34 5.30
C ALA A 122 -14.65 16.68 6.50
N SER A 123 -14.83 15.75 7.41
CA SER A 123 -15.45 16.05 8.70
C SER A 123 -14.47 16.93 9.49
N ASN A 124 -14.84 18.17 9.78
CA ASN A 124 -13.97 19.14 10.44
C ASN A 124 -13.91 18.97 11.98
N VAL A 125 -14.59 17.97 12.54
CA VAL A 125 -14.72 17.86 14.00
C VAL A 125 -14.66 16.38 14.44
N GLY A 126 -13.73 16.07 15.33
CA GLY A 126 -13.69 14.82 16.04
C GLY A 126 -12.71 13.78 15.49
N LEU A 127 -13.06 12.50 15.69
CA LEU A 127 -12.25 11.37 15.24
C LEU A 127 -12.18 11.30 13.70
N GLN A 128 -11.03 10.92 13.15
CA GLN A 128 -10.88 10.66 11.72
C GLN A 128 -11.79 9.51 11.30
N SER A 129 -12.53 9.70 10.21
CA SER A 129 -13.55 8.76 9.75
C SER A 129 -13.66 8.73 8.24
N ILE A 130 -14.30 7.67 7.72
CA ILE A 130 -14.71 7.55 6.33
C ILE A 130 -16.21 7.86 6.26
N GLN A 131 -16.61 8.80 5.40
CA GLN A 131 -18.03 9.08 5.14
C GLN A 131 -18.72 7.87 4.50
N SER A 132 -20.01 7.72 4.81
CA SER A 132 -20.85 6.72 4.17
C SER A 132 -20.86 6.90 2.65
N LEU A 133 -20.89 5.80 1.90
CA LEU A 133 -20.95 5.81 0.44
C LEU A 133 -22.16 6.59 -0.08
N SER A 134 -23.28 6.58 0.64
CA SER A 134 -24.50 7.33 0.29
C SER A 134 -24.33 8.85 0.32
N GLU A 135 -23.30 9.35 1.01
CA GLU A 135 -22.99 10.78 1.08
C GLU A 135 -21.99 11.23 0.02
N TRP A 136 -21.49 10.31 -0.81
CA TRP A 136 -20.54 10.64 -1.86
C TRP A 136 -21.23 11.29 -3.05
N ASN A 137 -20.77 12.49 -3.41
CA ASN A 137 -21.26 13.21 -4.57
C ASN A 137 -20.38 12.95 -5.79
N VAL A 138 -20.47 11.72 -6.35
CA VAL A 138 -19.72 11.29 -7.53
C VAL A 138 -20.35 11.81 -8.80
N ARG A 139 -19.58 12.46 -9.67
CA ARG A 139 -20.04 12.94 -10.98
C ARG A 139 -20.25 11.77 -11.94
N ALA A 140 -21.38 11.75 -12.64
CA ALA A 140 -21.72 10.66 -13.56
C ALA A 140 -20.83 10.62 -14.81
N ASP A 141 -20.21 11.75 -15.17
CA ASP A 141 -19.36 11.94 -16.33
C ASP A 141 -17.86 12.00 -15.99
N SER A 142 -17.46 11.61 -14.79
CA SER A 142 -16.06 11.48 -14.44
C SER A 142 -15.40 10.33 -15.19
N ALA A 143 -14.18 10.55 -15.67
CA ALA A 143 -13.36 9.52 -16.31
C ALA A 143 -13.01 8.39 -15.34
N TYR A 144 -12.84 8.73 -14.07
CA TYR A 144 -12.59 7.79 -12.97
C TYR A 144 -12.85 8.45 -11.61
N ILE A 145 -12.98 7.60 -10.59
CA ILE A 145 -12.90 8.00 -9.18
C ILE A 145 -11.69 7.34 -8.54
N HIS A 146 -10.89 8.09 -7.79
CA HIS A 146 -9.69 7.60 -7.09
C HIS A 146 -9.92 7.53 -5.59
N LEU A 147 -9.43 6.48 -4.95
CA LEU A 147 -9.36 6.37 -3.49
C LEU A 147 -8.05 5.71 -3.04
N CYS A 148 -7.63 6.03 -1.83
CA CYS A 148 -6.57 5.34 -1.10
C CYS A 148 -7.23 4.39 -0.08
N THR A 149 -7.03 3.08 -0.25
CA THR A 149 -7.67 2.09 0.64
C THR A 149 -7.12 2.11 2.06
N ASN A 150 -5.90 2.59 2.25
CA ASN A 150 -5.27 2.70 3.57
C ASN A 150 -4.32 3.89 3.64
N GLU A 151 -4.68 4.89 4.41
CA GLU A 151 -3.87 6.07 4.67
C GLU A 151 -2.75 5.76 5.67
N THR A 152 -1.55 5.52 5.15
CA THR A 152 -0.36 5.15 5.95
C THR A 152 0.00 6.19 7.01
N VAL A 153 -0.31 7.46 6.78
CA VAL A 153 -0.03 8.58 7.68
C VAL A 153 -1.11 8.71 8.75
N ASP A 154 -2.37 8.64 8.32
CA ASP A 154 -3.53 8.97 9.16
C ASP A 154 -4.09 7.74 9.90
N GLY A 155 -3.73 6.53 9.45
CA GLY A 155 -4.20 5.29 10.06
C GLY A 155 -5.66 4.96 9.75
N VAL A 156 -6.21 5.54 8.67
CA VAL A 156 -7.58 5.33 8.20
C VAL A 156 -7.57 4.30 7.07
N GLU A 157 -8.43 3.29 7.15
CA GLU A 157 -8.53 2.19 6.19
C GLU A 157 -9.98 1.89 5.81
N PHE A 158 -10.24 1.75 4.51
CA PHE A 158 -11.47 1.13 4.01
C PHE A 158 -11.44 -0.35 4.28
N ARG A 159 -12.42 -0.89 4.99
CA ARG A 159 -12.54 -2.34 5.23
C ARG A 159 -12.87 -3.10 3.95
N GLU A 160 -13.62 -2.47 3.06
CA GLU A 160 -13.98 -2.99 1.74
C GLU A 160 -13.81 -1.91 0.69
N ILE A 161 -13.52 -2.30 -0.54
CA ILE A 161 -13.56 -1.38 -1.68
C ILE A 161 -15.04 -1.04 -1.93
N PRO A 162 -15.41 0.25 -1.95
CA PRO A 162 -16.81 0.65 -2.13
C PRO A 162 -17.40 0.21 -3.46
N ASN A 163 -18.59 -0.36 -3.46
CA ASN A 163 -19.31 -0.70 -4.68
C ASN A 163 -20.16 0.50 -5.15
N LEU A 164 -19.69 1.18 -6.18
CA LEU A 164 -20.34 2.39 -6.71
C LEU A 164 -21.69 2.12 -7.38
N THR A 165 -22.04 0.87 -7.68
CA THR A 165 -23.39 0.55 -8.21
C THR A 165 -24.48 0.87 -7.20
N LEU A 166 -24.18 0.78 -5.90
CA LEU A 166 -25.12 1.08 -4.82
C LEU A 166 -25.58 2.55 -4.80
N ILE A 167 -24.82 3.44 -5.43
CA ILE A 167 -25.16 4.87 -5.58
C ILE A 167 -25.41 5.26 -7.04
N GLY A 168 -25.66 4.28 -7.92
CA GLY A 168 -25.94 4.53 -9.35
C GLY A 168 -24.74 5.06 -10.14
N ARG A 169 -23.51 4.74 -9.73
CA ARG A 169 -22.25 5.19 -10.37
C ARG A 169 -21.37 4.02 -10.81
N GLY A 170 -21.94 2.84 -11.02
CA GLY A 170 -21.21 1.64 -11.45
C GLY A 170 -20.51 1.76 -12.81
N ASN A 171 -20.83 2.78 -13.60
CA ASN A 171 -20.17 3.09 -14.87
C ASN A 171 -18.88 3.92 -14.69
N VAL A 172 -18.63 4.51 -13.52
CA VAL A 172 -17.42 5.28 -13.25
C VAL A 172 -16.35 4.33 -12.71
N PRO A 173 -15.20 4.15 -13.40
CA PRO A 173 -14.16 3.23 -12.96
C PRO A 173 -13.50 3.66 -11.65
N LEU A 174 -13.25 2.71 -10.78
CA LEU A 174 -12.54 2.92 -9.52
C LEU A 174 -11.03 2.73 -9.71
N ILE A 175 -10.24 3.71 -9.30
CA ILE A 175 -8.78 3.67 -9.22
C ILE A 175 -8.39 3.57 -7.76
N VAL A 176 -7.60 2.56 -7.42
CA VAL A 176 -7.33 2.18 -6.03
C VAL A 176 -5.85 2.26 -5.72
N ASP A 177 -5.45 3.14 -4.82
CA ASP A 177 -4.15 3.06 -4.15
C ASP A 177 -4.23 2.04 -3.00
N ALA A 178 -3.63 0.88 -3.22
CA ALA A 178 -3.52 -0.18 -2.21
C ALA A 178 -2.07 -0.35 -1.71
N SER A 179 -1.24 0.69 -1.83
CA SER A 179 0.21 0.59 -1.57
C SER A 179 0.55 0.02 -0.20
N SER A 180 -0.24 0.31 0.82
CA SER A 180 0.07 -0.13 2.19
C SER A 180 -0.68 -1.38 2.63
N ASN A 181 -1.74 -1.79 1.93
CA ASN A 181 -2.57 -2.92 2.33
C ASN A 181 -2.86 -3.94 1.22
N LEU A 182 -2.19 -3.85 0.06
CA LEU A 182 -2.27 -4.91 -0.95
C LEU A 182 -1.71 -6.21 -0.37
N PHE A 183 -2.40 -7.34 -0.59
CA PHE A 183 -2.11 -8.67 -0.03
C PHE A 183 -2.22 -8.76 1.51
N THR A 184 -2.90 -7.83 2.17
CA THR A 184 -3.21 -7.96 3.60
C THR A 184 -4.53 -8.68 3.85
N ARG A 185 -5.42 -8.67 2.86
CA ARG A 185 -6.72 -9.34 2.80
C ARG A 185 -7.20 -9.48 1.37
N LYS A 186 -8.27 -10.25 1.14
CA LYS A 186 -8.96 -10.29 -0.14
C LYS A 186 -9.57 -8.92 -0.47
N LEU A 187 -9.64 -8.61 -1.76
CA LEU A 187 -10.21 -7.37 -2.27
C LEU A 187 -11.46 -7.69 -3.11
N SER A 188 -12.53 -6.91 -2.93
CA SER A 188 -13.61 -6.85 -3.92
C SER A 188 -13.11 -6.12 -5.17
N LEU A 189 -13.44 -6.65 -6.35
CA LEU A 189 -13.02 -6.09 -7.63
C LEU A 189 -14.17 -5.43 -8.40
N ASP A 190 -15.33 -5.26 -7.75
CA ASP A 190 -16.50 -4.63 -8.36
C ASP A 190 -16.16 -3.18 -8.75
N ASN A 191 -16.41 -2.84 -10.02
CA ASN A 191 -16.11 -1.52 -10.61
C ASN A 191 -14.63 -1.08 -10.56
N VAL A 192 -13.73 -1.96 -10.15
CA VAL A 192 -12.29 -1.66 -10.12
C VAL A 192 -11.75 -1.63 -11.53
N GLY A 193 -11.24 -0.47 -11.93
CA GLY A 193 -10.55 -0.26 -13.20
C GLY A 193 -9.05 -0.45 -13.08
N LEU A 194 -8.47 0.00 -11.97
CA LEU A 194 -7.03 -0.10 -11.72
C LEU A 194 -6.74 -0.15 -10.22
N ILE A 195 -5.84 -1.04 -9.82
CA ILE A 195 -5.19 -1.03 -8.50
C ILE A 195 -3.71 -0.76 -8.70
N TYR A 196 -3.12 0.05 -7.84
CA TYR A 196 -1.67 0.20 -7.83
C TYR A 196 -1.10 0.12 -6.42
N ALA A 197 0.16 -0.31 -6.33
CA ALA A 197 0.87 -0.41 -5.07
C ALA A 197 2.38 -0.18 -5.23
N GLY A 198 2.94 0.70 -4.43
CA GLY A 198 4.39 0.83 -4.28
C GLY A 198 4.96 -0.36 -3.50
N ALA A 199 5.95 -1.05 -4.08
CA ALA A 199 6.43 -2.32 -3.53
C ALA A 199 7.10 -2.21 -2.15
N GLN A 200 7.72 -1.07 -1.82
CA GLN A 200 8.55 -0.86 -0.62
C GLN A 200 7.81 -0.99 0.73
N LYS A 201 6.50 -1.14 0.71
CA LYS A 201 5.69 -1.29 1.93
C LYS A 201 5.46 -2.77 2.26
N ASN A 202 4.56 -3.41 1.54
CA ASN A 202 4.10 -4.76 1.89
C ASN A 202 4.58 -5.87 0.97
N ILE A 203 5.05 -5.56 -0.24
CA ILE A 203 5.29 -6.56 -1.29
C ILE A 203 6.73 -6.61 -1.82
N GLY A 204 7.67 -5.82 -1.30
CA GLY A 204 9.04 -5.84 -1.80
C GLY A 204 9.91 -4.67 -1.35
N ILE A 205 10.75 -4.18 -2.26
CA ILE A 205 11.67 -3.06 -2.05
C ILE A 205 11.29 -1.84 -2.90
N ALA A 206 11.93 -0.70 -2.60
CA ALA A 206 11.71 0.54 -3.35
C ALA A 206 12.12 0.42 -4.82
N GLY A 207 11.50 1.24 -5.68
CA GLY A 207 11.80 1.35 -7.12
C GLY A 207 10.79 0.66 -8.03
N LEU A 208 9.90 -0.17 -7.50
CA LEU A 208 8.85 -0.87 -8.24
C LEU A 208 7.46 -0.40 -7.84
N THR A 209 6.59 -0.24 -8.83
CA THR A 209 5.14 -0.11 -8.66
C THR A 209 4.44 -1.27 -9.36
N LEU A 210 3.61 -1.97 -8.64
CA LEU A 210 2.68 -2.96 -9.18
C LEU A 210 1.41 -2.26 -9.64
N ILE A 211 0.96 -2.57 -10.86
CA ILE A 211 -0.30 -2.13 -11.44
C ILE A 211 -1.13 -3.36 -11.78
N ILE A 212 -2.39 -3.36 -11.38
CA ILE A 212 -3.39 -4.37 -11.75
C ILE A 212 -4.49 -3.64 -12.51
N LEU A 213 -4.59 -3.89 -13.81
CA LEU A 213 -5.39 -3.14 -14.74
C LEU A 213 -6.53 -3.98 -15.30
N ASN A 214 -7.76 -3.47 -15.27
CA ASN A 214 -8.91 -4.09 -15.89
C ASN A 214 -9.03 -3.67 -17.36
N LYS A 215 -8.71 -4.59 -18.29
CA LYS A 215 -8.72 -4.34 -19.74
C LYS A 215 -10.11 -4.06 -20.31
N LYS A 216 -11.18 -4.55 -19.66
CA LYS A 216 -12.57 -4.28 -20.10
C LYS A 216 -13.02 -2.85 -19.80
N ILE A 217 -12.52 -2.28 -18.69
CA ILE A 217 -12.88 -0.92 -18.28
C ILE A 217 -12.03 0.10 -19.03
N PHE A 218 -10.73 -0.18 -19.14
CA PHE A 218 -9.81 0.65 -19.90
C PHE A 218 -9.32 -0.15 -21.10
N ASP A 219 -9.80 0.21 -22.28
CA ASP A 219 -9.33 -0.37 -23.55
C ASP A 219 -7.89 0.13 -23.83
N VAL A 220 -6.95 -0.32 -23.01
CA VAL A 220 -5.55 0.14 -23.03
C VAL A 220 -4.82 -0.31 -24.30
N GLU A 221 -5.28 -1.39 -24.93
CA GLU A 221 -4.66 -1.91 -26.16
C GLU A 221 -4.92 -0.99 -27.35
N SER A 222 -6.12 -0.41 -27.46
CA SER A 222 -6.49 0.52 -28.54
C SER A 222 -6.28 1.99 -28.17
N ARG A 223 -6.38 2.34 -26.88
CA ARG A 223 -6.22 3.73 -26.44
C ARG A 223 -4.75 4.12 -26.34
N GLN A 224 -4.43 5.25 -26.94
CA GLN A 224 -3.18 5.94 -26.69
C GLN A 224 -3.32 6.81 -25.44
N CYS A 225 -2.25 6.91 -24.64
CA CYS A 225 -2.19 7.91 -23.56
C CYS A 225 -2.29 9.34 -24.13
N SER A 226 -2.52 10.33 -23.28
CA SER A 226 -2.55 11.73 -23.69
C SER A 226 -1.23 12.14 -24.35
N LYS A 227 -1.26 13.17 -25.20
CA LYS A 227 -0.06 13.66 -25.91
C LYS A 227 1.08 14.10 -25.01
N ILE A 228 0.78 14.44 -23.75
CA ILE A 228 1.77 14.85 -22.75
C ILE A 228 2.37 13.66 -21.99
N CYS A 229 1.86 12.44 -22.19
CA CYS A 229 2.36 11.25 -21.49
C CYS A 229 3.64 10.75 -22.15
N PRO A 230 4.79 10.77 -21.46
CA PRO A 230 5.99 10.13 -21.98
C PRO A 230 5.78 8.65 -22.25
N SER A 231 6.37 8.14 -23.35
CA SER A 231 6.16 6.76 -23.79
C SER A 231 6.47 5.69 -22.72
N VAL A 232 7.42 5.95 -21.82
CA VAL A 232 7.80 5.08 -20.70
C VAL A 232 6.73 4.99 -19.61
N PHE A 233 5.79 5.93 -19.58
CA PHE A 233 4.68 5.97 -18.62
C PHE A 233 3.35 5.53 -19.24
N SER A 234 3.33 5.20 -20.53
CA SER A 234 2.15 4.67 -21.20
C SER A 234 1.83 3.25 -20.74
N TYR A 235 0.68 3.06 -20.11
CA TYR A 235 0.21 1.71 -19.72
C TYR A 235 0.15 0.76 -20.93
N ARG A 236 -0.25 1.27 -22.09
CA ARG A 236 -0.26 0.50 -23.34
C ARG A 236 1.13 -0.02 -23.72
N ASN A 237 2.14 0.84 -23.70
CA ASN A 237 3.51 0.44 -24.05
C ASN A 237 4.07 -0.58 -23.05
N VAL A 238 3.80 -0.38 -21.75
CA VAL A 238 4.19 -1.30 -20.67
C VAL A 238 3.49 -2.64 -20.85
N LEU A 239 2.19 -2.65 -21.16
CA LEU A 239 1.40 -3.86 -21.43
C LEU A 239 1.97 -4.65 -22.61
N LEU A 240 2.08 -4.02 -23.77
CA LEU A 240 2.52 -4.66 -25.02
C LEU A 240 3.98 -5.17 -24.99
N SER A 241 4.78 -4.68 -24.06
CA SER A 241 6.18 -5.09 -23.87
C SER A 241 6.40 -6.03 -22.68
N ASN A 242 5.33 -6.63 -22.13
CA ASN A 242 5.39 -7.46 -20.92
C ASN A 242 6.16 -6.80 -19.77
N SER A 243 5.88 -5.51 -19.51
CA SER A 243 6.55 -4.66 -18.51
C SER A 243 8.02 -4.34 -18.80
N CYS A 244 8.52 -4.65 -20.01
CA CYS A 244 9.90 -4.44 -20.43
C CYS A 244 10.04 -3.40 -21.57
N TYR A 245 9.19 -2.36 -21.57
CA TYR A 245 9.33 -1.26 -22.54
C TYR A 245 10.69 -0.59 -22.43
N ASN A 246 11.14 -0.31 -21.24
CA ASN A 246 12.53 0.02 -20.87
C ASN A 246 13.03 -1.00 -19.84
N THR A 247 14.30 -0.96 -19.46
CA THR A 247 14.86 -1.89 -18.49
C THR A 247 14.16 -1.74 -17.13
N PRO A 248 13.46 -2.77 -16.63
CA PRO A 248 12.74 -2.71 -15.36
C PRO A 248 13.70 -2.90 -14.18
N PRO A 249 13.26 -2.60 -12.94
CA PRO A 249 14.06 -2.82 -11.74
C PRO A 249 14.10 -4.33 -11.39
N THR A 250 15.03 -5.07 -12.02
CA THR A 250 15.09 -6.53 -12.00
C THR A 250 15.10 -7.13 -10.60
N LEU A 251 15.95 -6.59 -9.70
CA LEU A 251 16.04 -7.05 -8.31
C LEU A 251 14.75 -6.77 -7.52
N ALA A 252 14.05 -5.66 -7.80
CA ALA A 252 12.80 -5.36 -7.11
C ALA A 252 11.68 -6.32 -7.55
N ILE A 253 11.62 -6.70 -8.83
CA ILE A 253 10.67 -7.70 -9.34
C ILE A 253 10.96 -9.08 -8.72
N LEU A 254 12.24 -9.50 -8.68
CA LEU A 254 12.61 -10.75 -7.98
C LEU A 254 12.19 -10.69 -6.51
N THR A 255 12.50 -9.59 -5.80
CA THR A 255 12.12 -9.46 -4.39
C THR A 255 10.61 -9.56 -4.21
N THR A 256 9.82 -8.95 -5.09
CA THR A 256 8.36 -9.07 -5.08
C THR A 256 7.93 -10.52 -5.28
N LYS A 257 8.53 -11.25 -6.26
CA LYS A 257 8.27 -12.67 -6.44
C LYS A 257 8.49 -13.47 -5.15
N LEU A 258 9.65 -13.28 -4.52
CA LEU A 258 10.00 -13.98 -3.28
C LEU A 258 9.07 -13.64 -2.11
N MET A 259 8.61 -12.39 -2.02
CA MET A 259 7.60 -11.97 -1.03
C MET A 259 6.26 -12.67 -1.25
N LEU A 260 5.81 -12.77 -2.50
CA LEU A 260 4.55 -13.42 -2.85
C LEU A 260 4.60 -14.94 -2.65
N GLU A 261 5.73 -15.57 -2.95
CA GLU A 261 5.98 -16.97 -2.62
C GLU A 261 5.92 -17.20 -1.11
N TRP A 262 6.55 -16.33 -0.32
CA TRP A 262 6.47 -16.37 1.14
C TRP A 262 5.04 -16.23 1.66
N ILE A 263 4.21 -15.34 1.08
CA ILE A 263 2.78 -15.22 1.42
C ILE A 263 2.05 -16.53 1.12
N LYS A 264 2.31 -17.12 -0.06
CA LYS A 264 1.72 -18.41 -0.47
C LYS A 264 2.11 -19.53 0.49
N ASP A 265 3.39 -19.63 0.85
CA ASP A 265 3.91 -20.65 1.77
C ASP A 265 3.34 -20.53 3.19
N LYS A 266 2.96 -19.31 3.60
CA LYS A 266 2.26 -19.06 4.86
C LYS A 266 0.77 -19.46 4.84
N GLY A 267 0.25 -19.94 3.75
CA GLY A 267 -1.16 -20.31 3.60
C GLY A 267 -2.02 -19.27 2.88
N GLY A 268 -1.39 -18.33 2.18
CA GLY A 268 -2.06 -17.32 1.35
C GLY A 268 -2.64 -16.14 2.11
N ILE A 269 -3.48 -15.36 1.41
CA ILE A 269 -4.00 -14.08 1.91
C ILE A 269 -4.93 -14.26 3.12
N ASP A 270 -5.71 -15.34 3.17
CA ASP A 270 -6.65 -15.59 4.28
C ASP A 270 -5.92 -15.81 5.62
N THR A 271 -4.81 -16.55 5.60
CA THR A 271 -3.98 -16.73 6.79
C THR A 271 -3.29 -15.44 7.21
N ILE A 272 -2.69 -14.72 6.24
CA ILE A 272 -2.07 -13.43 6.47
C ILE A 272 -3.08 -12.39 7.00
N GLY A 273 -4.30 -12.39 6.48
CA GLY A 273 -5.37 -11.50 6.93
C GLY A 273 -5.69 -11.70 8.42
N LYS A 274 -5.87 -12.95 8.85
CA LYS A 274 -6.10 -13.29 10.28
C LYS A 274 -4.93 -12.85 11.16
N GLU A 275 -3.69 -13.14 10.74
CA GLU A 275 -2.49 -12.67 11.48
C GLU A 275 -2.44 -11.14 11.61
N ASN A 276 -2.85 -10.40 10.57
CA ASN A 276 -2.89 -8.94 10.60
C ASN A 276 -3.99 -8.41 11.53
N GLU A 277 -5.18 -9.03 11.50
CA GLU A 277 -6.29 -8.70 12.42
C GLU A 277 -5.88 -8.92 13.88
N GLU A 278 -5.26 -10.05 14.20
CA GLU A 278 -4.78 -10.37 15.55
C GLU A 278 -3.74 -9.35 16.03
N LYS A 279 -2.78 -8.98 15.18
CA LYS A 279 -1.77 -7.95 15.49
C LYS A 279 -2.39 -6.59 15.75
N ALA A 280 -3.31 -6.17 14.89
CA ALA A 280 -3.99 -4.88 15.01
C ALA A 280 -4.88 -4.85 16.26
N LYS A 281 -5.65 -5.91 16.47
CA LYS A 281 -6.52 -6.05 17.66
C LYS A 281 -5.71 -5.93 18.94
N ALA A 282 -4.60 -6.64 19.08
CA ALA A 282 -3.76 -6.57 20.28
C ALA A 282 -3.26 -5.14 20.56
N MET A 283 -2.89 -4.40 19.51
CA MET A 283 -2.47 -3.00 19.65
C MET A 283 -3.62 -2.08 20.06
N TYR A 284 -4.78 -2.19 19.40
CA TYR A 284 -5.91 -1.31 19.70
C TYR A 284 -6.53 -1.62 21.06
N ASP A 285 -6.68 -2.88 21.44
CA ASP A 285 -7.15 -3.26 22.78
C ASP A 285 -6.29 -2.58 23.87
N PHE A 286 -4.96 -2.63 23.73
CA PHE A 286 -4.06 -1.96 24.66
C PHE A 286 -4.21 -0.43 24.65
N ILE A 287 -4.28 0.19 23.48
CA ILE A 287 -4.38 1.66 23.35
C ILE A 287 -5.69 2.16 23.93
N ASP A 288 -6.80 1.46 23.70
CA ASP A 288 -8.13 1.86 24.15
C ASP A 288 -8.29 1.76 25.68
N GLU A 289 -7.62 0.78 26.32
CA GLU A 289 -7.58 0.63 27.78
C GLU A 289 -6.57 1.58 28.46
N SER A 290 -5.61 2.12 27.71
CA SER A 290 -4.49 2.90 28.24
C SER A 290 -4.92 4.26 28.79
N LYS A 291 -4.29 4.65 29.89
CA LYS A 291 -4.48 5.97 30.49
C LYS A 291 -3.60 7.04 29.82
N ILE A 292 -2.46 6.65 29.23
CA ILE A 292 -1.52 7.59 28.62
C ILE A 292 -1.46 7.50 27.10
N PHE A 293 -1.82 6.38 26.50
CA PHE A 293 -1.89 6.27 25.03
C PHE A 293 -3.30 6.56 24.50
N SER A 294 -3.41 7.01 23.29
CA SER A 294 -4.69 7.28 22.60
C SER A 294 -4.58 7.13 21.10
N ASN A 295 -5.70 6.86 20.46
CA ASN A 295 -5.88 6.89 19.01
C ASN A 295 -7.02 7.86 18.67
N ASP A 296 -6.96 8.51 17.49
CA ASP A 296 -7.93 9.51 17.04
C ASP A 296 -8.71 9.07 15.78
N VAL A 297 -8.71 7.76 15.48
CA VAL A 297 -9.44 7.18 14.35
C VAL A 297 -10.65 6.40 14.85
N GLN A 298 -11.80 6.55 14.19
CA GLN A 298 -12.99 5.76 14.49
C GLN A 298 -12.74 4.26 14.30
N ASP A 299 -13.26 3.44 15.19
CA ASP A 299 -13.05 1.98 15.20
C ASP A 299 -13.40 1.31 13.89
N THR A 300 -14.46 1.80 13.22
CA THR A 300 -14.95 1.26 11.95
C THR A 300 -13.97 1.41 10.78
N CYS A 301 -13.02 2.34 10.89
CA CYS A 301 -12.04 2.63 9.84
C CYS A 301 -10.59 2.66 10.32
N ARG A 302 -10.29 2.11 11.49
CA ARG A 302 -8.92 1.93 11.99
C ARG A 302 -8.13 1.00 11.07
N SER A 303 -6.91 1.40 10.71
CA SER A 303 -6.03 0.60 9.87
C SER A 303 -5.57 -0.68 10.56
N LEU A 304 -5.59 -1.82 9.84
CA LEU A 304 -5.04 -3.08 10.33
C LEU A 304 -3.50 -3.15 10.24
N VAL A 305 -2.90 -2.23 9.49
CA VAL A 305 -1.46 -2.29 9.19
C VAL A 305 -0.67 -1.06 9.60
N ASN A 306 -1.29 0.11 9.71
CA ASN A 306 -0.59 1.34 10.08
C ASN A 306 -1.30 1.97 11.29
N ILE A 307 -0.89 1.57 12.48
CA ILE A 307 -1.51 1.99 13.74
C ILE A 307 -0.87 3.28 14.20
N LYS A 308 -1.61 4.38 14.11
CA LYS A 308 -1.23 5.67 14.65
C LYS A 308 -1.65 5.76 16.11
N PHE A 309 -0.82 6.34 16.96
CA PHE A 309 -1.16 6.57 18.36
C PHE A 309 -0.37 7.74 18.95
N TYR A 310 -0.85 8.26 20.06
CA TYR A 310 -0.28 9.43 20.75
C TYR A 310 -0.02 9.10 22.22
N ILE A 311 0.91 9.85 22.81
CA ILE A 311 1.08 9.94 24.27
C ILE A 311 0.40 11.22 24.71
N LYS A 312 -0.61 11.12 25.60
CA LYS A 312 -1.43 12.25 26.06
C LYS A 312 -0.61 13.32 26.79
N GLN A 313 0.49 12.90 27.45
CA GLN A 313 1.33 13.81 28.24
C GLN A 313 2.45 14.41 27.36
N PRO A 314 2.55 15.75 27.28
CA PRO A 314 3.60 16.42 26.52
C PRO A 314 5.01 16.05 26.99
N GLY A 315 5.94 15.96 26.05
CA GLY A 315 7.36 15.72 26.35
C GLY A 315 7.78 14.25 26.52
N LEU A 316 6.84 13.33 26.71
CA LEU A 316 7.15 11.90 26.90
C LEU A 316 7.48 11.15 25.60
N GLU A 317 7.08 11.67 24.44
CA GLU A 317 7.31 10.99 23.14
C GLU A 317 8.79 10.68 22.89
N SER A 318 9.67 11.65 23.13
CA SER A 318 11.10 11.46 22.91
C SER A 318 11.72 10.44 23.87
N ILE A 319 11.22 10.36 25.09
CA ILE A 319 11.65 9.37 26.10
C ILE A 319 11.19 7.98 25.69
N PHE A 320 9.93 7.87 25.24
CA PHE A 320 9.36 6.62 24.72
C PHE A 320 10.18 6.09 23.54
N LEU A 321 10.45 6.91 22.53
CA LEU A 321 11.20 6.53 21.33
C LEU A 321 12.63 6.06 21.68
N LYS A 322 13.37 6.80 22.52
CA LYS A 322 14.70 6.37 22.98
C LYS A 322 14.68 5.05 23.74
N GLY A 323 13.65 4.83 24.56
CA GLY A 323 13.46 3.59 25.30
C GLY A 323 13.10 2.40 24.40
N ALA A 324 12.31 2.63 23.36
CA ALA A 324 11.97 1.66 22.33
C ALA A 324 13.21 1.23 21.52
N GLU A 325 14.01 2.19 21.04
CA GLU A 325 15.24 1.92 20.28
C GLU A 325 16.23 1.04 21.06
N LYS A 326 16.42 1.30 22.37
CA LYS A 326 17.28 0.46 23.25
C LYS A 326 16.78 -0.98 23.35
N ARG A 327 15.53 -1.25 23.03
CA ARG A 327 14.90 -2.59 23.01
C ARG A 327 14.83 -3.21 21.63
N GLY A 328 15.43 -2.53 20.62
CA GLY A 328 15.37 -2.97 19.22
C GLY A 328 14.01 -2.77 18.56
N LEU A 329 13.19 -1.84 19.06
CA LEU A 329 11.92 -1.42 18.48
C LEU A 329 12.16 -0.08 17.77
N ILE A 330 12.32 -0.11 16.45
CA ILE A 330 12.80 1.05 15.68
C ILE A 330 11.73 1.62 14.75
N ASN A 331 11.91 2.91 14.39
CA ASN A 331 11.08 3.62 13.41
C ASN A 331 9.61 3.82 13.83
N LEU A 332 9.36 4.01 15.12
CA LEU A 332 8.03 4.25 15.68
C LEU A 332 7.57 5.71 15.59
N LYS A 333 8.44 6.65 15.22
CA LYS A 333 8.08 8.07 15.11
C LYS A 333 7.03 8.29 14.02
N GLY A 334 5.99 9.05 14.32
CA GLY A 334 4.94 9.43 13.37
C GLY A 334 5.43 10.35 12.25
N HIS A 335 4.56 10.59 11.28
CA HIS A 335 4.88 11.48 10.15
C HIS A 335 4.93 12.95 10.63
N PRO A 336 5.87 13.79 10.13
CA PRO A 336 5.99 15.19 10.57
C PRO A 336 4.71 16.02 10.42
N SER A 337 3.85 15.71 9.46
CA SER A 337 2.59 16.45 9.22
C SER A 337 1.51 16.19 10.27
N VAL A 338 1.57 15.06 11.01
CA VAL A 338 0.54 14.67 11.99
C VAL A 338 1.11 14.47 13.39
N GLY A 339 2.43 14.32 13.53
CA GLY A 339 3.10 14.03 14.80
C GLY A 339 2.82 12.63 15.35
N GLY A 340 2.98 12.48 16.67
CA GLY A 340 2.70 11.28 17.41
C GLY A 340 3.59 10.09 17.03
N LEU A 341 3.08 8.91 17.22
CA LEU A 341 3.74 7.62 17.01
C LEU A 341 2.98 6.79 15.98
N ARG A 342 3.69 5.89 15.30
CA ARG A 342 3.08 4.95 14.36
C ARG A 342 3.80 3.61 14.37
N ALA A 343 3.04 2.53 14.54
CA ALA A 343 3.49 1.16 14.36
C ALA A 343 2.95 0.63 13.02
N SER A 344 3.84 0.39 12.05
CA SER A 344 3.47 -0.25 10.78
C SER A 344 3.64 -1.76 10.91
N LEU A 345 2.53 -2.50 10.86
CA LEU A 345 2.42 -3.93 11.11
C LEU A 345 2.23 -4.74 9.82
N TYR A 346 2.99 -4.41 8.79
CA TYR A 346 2.90 -5.11 7.50
C TYR A 346 3.00 -6.63 7.65
N ASN A 347 2.67 -7.38 6.61
CA ASN A 347 2.66 -8.85 6.63
C ASN A 347 3.94 -9.46 7.23
N SER A 348 5.08 -8.82 7.00
CA SER A 348 6.40 -9.26 7.49
C SER A 348 6.66 -8.99 8.97
N MET A 349 5.85 -8.18 9.65
CA MET A 349 5.98 -7.95 11.09
C MET A 349 5.42 -9.15 11.84
N PRO A 350 6.25 -9.92 12.57
CA PRO A 350 5.77 -11.05 13.35
C PRO A 350 5.02 -10.59 14.61
N MET A 351 4.12 -11.42 15.13
CA MET A 351 3.43 -11.16 16.40
C MET A 351 4.42 -10.91 17.55
N GLU A 352 5.59 -11.57 17.56
CA GLU A 352 6.63 -11.31 18.57
C GLU A 352 7.00 -9.82 18.63
N GLY A 353 7.13 -9.15 17.47
CA GLY A 353 7.43 -7.72 17.42
C GLY A 353 6.34 -6.86 18.06
N VAL A 354 5.08 -7.20 17.81
CA VAL A 354 3.91 -6.53 18.42
C VAL A 354 3.90 -6.73 19.94
N LEU A 355 4.07 -7.97 20.41
CA LEU A 355 4.12 -8.27 21.84
C LEU A 355 5.26 -7.55 22.55
N ARG A 356 6.44 -7.44 21.94
CA ARG A 356 7.56 -6.66 22.47
C ARG A 356 7.26 -5.16 22.55
N LEU A 357 6.52 -4.63 21.57
CA LEU A 357 6.09 -3.23 21.63
C LEU A 357 5.07 -3.02 22.76
N LEU A 358 4.09 -3.89 22.90
CA LEU A 358 3.09 -3.85 23.97
C LEU A 358 3.72 -3.98 25.36
N GLU A 359 4.69 -4.87 25.52
CA GLU A 359 5.49 -4.98 26.77
C GLU A 359 6.16 -3.65 27.13
N TRP A 360 6.80 -2.99 26.12
CA TRP A 360 7.40 -1.69 26.33
C TRP A 360 6.36 -0.61 26.65
N MET A 361 5.25 -0.56 25.96
CA MET A 361 4.16 0.38 26.22
C MET A 361 3.61 0.23 27.62
N SER A 362 3.38 -1.00 28.08
CA SER A 362 2.92 -1.30 29.45
C SER A 362 3.92 -0.86 30.53
N LEU A 363 5.20 -1.16 30.33
CA LEU A 363 6.26 -0.71 31.25
C LEU A 363 6.38 0.81 31.31
N PHE A 364 6.24 1.45 30.16
CA PHE A 364 6.29 2.90 30.04
C PHE A 364 5.10 3.56 30.74
N GLU A 365 3.88 3.04 30.52
CA GLU A 365 2.68 3.53 31.18
C GLU A 365 2.78 3.40 32.69
N LYS A 366 3.14 2.24 33.22
CA LYS A 366 3.33 2.03 34.67
C LYS A 366 4.27 3.05 35.31
N ARG A 367 5.37 3.39 34.60
CA ARG A 367 6.34 4.35 35.11
C ARG A 367 5.80 5.77 35.13
N HIS A 368 5.12 6.20 34.07
CA HIS A 368 4.77 7.60 33.89
C HIS A 368 3.34 7.96 34.32
N TYR A 369 2.44 6.97 34.48
CA TYR A 369 1.09 7.22 35.00
C TYR A 369 1.04 7.35 36.53
N TYR A 370 1.89 6.62 37.25
CA TYR A 370 1.90 6.66 38.72
C TYR A 370 2.86 7.70 39.31
N GLU A 371 3.66 8.37 38.51
CA GLU A 371 4.54 9.47 38.93
C GLU A 371 3.86 10.84 38.87
N THR A 372 2.56 10.90 38.48
CA THR A 372 1.70 12.11 38.47
C THR A 372 0.59 11.98 39.50
#